data_5c97c3d97196b0a15900d60107d0e3b0
#
_entry.id   5c97c3d97196b0a15900d60107d0e3b0
#
_cell.length_a   1.000
_cell.length_b   1.000
_cell.length_c   1.000
_cell.angle_alpha   90.00
_cell.angle_beta   90.00
_cell.angle_gamma   90.00
#
_symmetry.space_group_name_H-M   'P 1'
#
loop_
_entity.id
_entity.type
_entity.pdbx_description
1 polymer ?
#
loop_
_entity_poly.entity_id
_entity_poly.type
_entity_poly.pdbx_seq_one_letter_code
_entity_poly.pdbx_strand_id
1 'polypeptide(L)'
;QEHADKLIIKDDNGENILSIEVECHPEAFGLAKEINKSHPKPKNISLGDITRLVFFGDSLSDSLGRMFEKTHHILPSYGQYFGGRFTNGFTWTEFLSSPHFLGKEMLNFAEGGSTSASYSCFNCIGDFVSNTDRQVASYTPSHQDLAIFLLGANDYMTLHKDNVIMVVEQQIDDIEKIISGGVNNVLVMGIPDLSLTPYGKHSDEKRKLKDESIAHNALLKTNVEELKEKYPQHKICYYETADAFKVIMEAASNIGYDTENPYTHHGYVHVPGAKDPQLDICPQYVFNDLVHPTQEVHHCFAIMLE
;
A
#
# COMPACT_ATOMS: atom_id res chain seq x y z
N GLN A 1 -3.70 24.94 17.00
CA GLN A 1 -2.93 25.29 15.80
C GLN A 1 -2.96 24.07 14.91
N GLU A 2 -3.65 24.19 13.77
CA GLU A 2 -3.62 23.21 12.69
C GLU A 2 -2.20 23.21 12.13
N HIS A 3 -1.54 22.07 12.15
CA HIS A 3 -0.25 21.89 11.52
C HIS A 3 -0.50 21.37 10.10
N ALA A 4 -0.23 22.21 9.11
CA ALA A 4 -0.15 21.78 7.72
C ALA A 4 1.22 21.14 7.50
N ASP A 5 1.22 19.85 7.11
CA ASP A 5 2.43 19.13 6.74
C ASP A 5 2.65 19.23 5.23
N LYS A 6 3.88 19.54 4.84
CA LYS A 6 4.24 19.66 3.43
C LYS A 6 4.74 18.32 2.90
N LEU A 7 4.05 17.80 1.90
CA LEU A 7 4.43 16.59 1.19
C LEU A 7 5.06 16.94 -0.17
N ILE A 8 6.22 16.39 -0.46
CA ILE A 8 6.89 16.55 -1.76
C ILE A 8 6.74 15.24 -2.54
N ILE A 9 6.07 15.32 -3.70
CA ILE A 9 5.90 14.20 -4.62
C ILE A 9 6.81 14.39 -5.82
N LYS A 10 7.57 13.35 -6.17
CA LYS A 10 8.46 13.33 -7.33
C LYS A 10 7.94 12.41 -8.42
N ASP A 11 8.32 12.69 -9.67
CA ASP A 11 8.09 11.79 -10.80
C ASP A 11 9.09 10.63 -10.83
N ASP A 12 8.98 9.79 -11.85
CA ASP A 12 9.83 8.62 -12.06
C ASP A 12 11.32 8.97 -12.29
N ASN A 13 11.61 10.24 -12.63
CA ASN A 13 12.95 10.75 -12.86
C ASN A 13 13.52 11.43 -11.59
N GLY A 14 12.74 11.50 -10.51
CA GLY A 14 13.12 12.17 -9.27
C GLY A 14 12.89 13.68 -9.25
N GLU A 15 12.22 14.23 -10.25
CA GLU A 15 11.87 15.65 -10.31
C GLU A 15 10.60 15.94 -9.49
N ASN A 16 10.57 17.10 -8.84
CA ASN A 16 9.41 17.52 -8.05
C ASN A 16 8.20 17.77 -8.95
N ILE A 17 7.16 16.95 -8.83
CA ILE A 17 5.90 17.15 -9.55
C ILE A 17 4.96 18.02 -8.73
N LEU A 18 4.89 17.79 -7.42
CA LEU A 18 3.88 18.39 -6.56
C LEU A 18 4.36 18.57 -5.13
N SER A 19 4.05 19.71 -4.57
CA SER A 19 4.20 20.02 -3.15
C SER A 19 2.81 20.25 -2.58
N ILE A 20 2.34 19.37 -1.70
CA ILE A 20 1.00 19.42 -1.11
C ILE A 20 1.13 19.79 0.37
N GLU A 21 0.31 20.71 0.84
CA GLU A 21 0.07 20.92 2.27
C GLU A 21 -1.06 20.00 2.70
N VAL A 22 -0.78 19.09 3.64
CA VAL A 22 -1.76 18.17 4.19
C VAL A 22 -2.39 18.81 5.41
N GLU A 23 -3.65 19.19 5.31
CA GLU A 23 -4.42 19.63 6.48
C GLU A 23 -4.89 18.40 7.28
N CYS A 24 -4.47 18.35 8.53
CA CYS A 24 -4.89 17.32 9.47
C CYS A 24 -6.11 17.79 10.28
N HIS A 25 -7.26 17.18 10.04
CA HIS A 25 -8.45 17.43 10.87
C HIS A 25 -8.41 16.59 12.15
N PRO A 26 -8.72 17.15 13.32
CA PRO A 26 -8.67 16.42 14.60
C PRO A 26 -9.57 15.18 14.66
N GLU A 27 -10.67 15.18 13.93
CA GLU A 27 -11.59 14.04 13.83
C GLU A 27 -10.95 12.85 13.09
N ALA A 28 -10.02 13.09 12.17
CA ALA A 28 -9.28 12.05 11.45
C ALA A 28 -8.30 11.25 12.33
N PHE A 29 -8.16 11.59 13.60
CA PHE A 29 -7.19 10.98 14.51
C PHE A 29 -7.80 10.06 15.58
N GLY A 30 -9.12 9.81 15.56
CA GLY A 30 -9.79 8.96 16.55
C GLY A 30 -9.15 7.58 16.62
N LEU A 31 -8.99 6.93 15.49
CA LEU A 31 -8.36 5.62 15.37
C LEU A 31 -6.85 5.68 15.69
N ALA A 32 -6.14 6.72 15.23
CA ALA A 32 -4.72 6.91 15.52
C ALA A 32 -4.45 7.08 17.03
N LYS A 33 -5.32 7.80 17.73
CA LYS A 33 -5.23 7.93 19.20
C LYS A 33 -5.36 6.58 19.90
N GLU A 34 -6.26 5.72 19.44
CA GLU A 34 -6.43 4.38 19.99
C GLU A 34 -5.20 3.50 19.74
N ILE A 35 -4.65 3.51 18.54
CA ILE A 35 -3.40 2.80 18.21
C ILE A 35 -2.24 3.27 19.09
N ASN A 36 -2.05 4.58 19.23
CA ASN A 36 -0.95 5.14 20.05
C ASN A 36 -1.04 4.78 21.54
N LYS A 37 -2.22 4.52 22.06
CA LYS A 37 -2.38 4.05 23.46
C LYS A 37 -1.87 2.62 23.64
N SER A 38 -2.14 1.75 22.68
CA SER A 38 -1.81 0.32 22.75
C SER A 38 -0.42 -0.01 22.24
N HIS A 39 0.12 0.82 21.34
CA HIS A 39 1.43 0.63 20.71
C HIS A 39 2.26 1.91 20.80
N PRO A 40 2.83 2.23 21.97
CA PRO A 40 3.68 3.42 22.14
C PRO A 40 4.93 3.29 21.24
N LYS A 41 5.22 4.36 20.50
CA LYS A 41 6.35 4.41 19.58
C LYS A 41 7.69 4.10 20.27
N PRO A 42 8.57 3.31 19.63
CA PRO A 42 9.96 3.27 20.01
C PRO A 42 10.59 4.65 19.77
N LYS A 43 11.38 5.12 20.73
CA LYS A 43 12.05 6.42 20.62
C LYS A 43 13.18 6.35 19.60
N ASN A 44 13.11 7.22 18.57
CA ASN A 44 14.19 7.53 17.62
C ASN A 44 14.74 6.36 16.81
N ILE A 45 14.06 6.01 15.71
CA ILE A 45 14.66 5.23 14.62
C ILE A 45 15.47 6.21 13.77
N SER A 46 16.80 6.07 13.81
CA SER A 46 17.66 6.77 12.86
C SER A 46 17.63 6.02 11.53
N LEU A 47 17.14 6.66 10.47
CA LEU A 47 17.21 6.15 9.11
C LEU A 47 18.60 6.32 8.47
N GLY A 48 19.58 6.86 9.21
CA GLY A 48 20.95 7.05 8.71
C GLY A 48 21.00 7.93 7.47
N ASP A 49 21.67 7.43 6.42
CA ASP A 49 21.89 8.16 5.17
C ASP A 49 20.71 8.07 4.19
N ILE A 50 19.59 7.47 4.58
CA ILE A 50 18.39 7.38 3.72
C ILE A 50 17.81 8.77 3.51
N THR A 51 17.70 9.16 2.25
CA THR A 51 17.13 10.45 1.85
C THR A 51 15.78 10.31 1.16
N ARG A 52 15.48 9.12 0.61
CA ARG A 52 14.32 8.90 -0.24
C ARG A 52 13.65 7.57 0.07
N LEU A 53 12.31 7.57 0.12
CA LEU A 53 11.48 6.37 0.19
C LEU A 53 10.99 6.03 -1.21
N VAL A 54 11.23 4.79 -1.65
CA VAL A 54 10.83 4.31 -2.98
C VAL A 54 9.81 3.20 -2.81
N PHE A 55 8.61 3.42 -3.31
CA PHE A 55 7.49 2.49 -3.15
C PHE A 55 7.21 1.71 -4.43
N PHE A 56 7.08 0.39 -4.28
CA PHE A 56 6.60 -0.53 -5.30
C PHE A 56 5.34 -1.20 -4.77
N GLY A 57 4.23 -1.09 -5.50
CA GLY A 57 2.96 -1.52 -4.94
C GLY A 57 1.80 -1.51 -5.94
N ASP A 58 0.64 -1.73 -5.38
CA ASP A 58 -0.65 -1.76 -6.04
C ASP A 58 -1.55 -0.58 -5.59
N SER A 59 -2.86 -0.79 -5.64
CA SER A 59 -3.85 0.23 -5.25
C SER A 59 -3.75 0.69 -3.79
N LEU A 60 -3.21 -0.12 -2.89
CA LEU A 60 -2.96 0.29 -1.50
C LEU A 60 -1.90 1.40 -1.39
N SER A 61 -1.03 1.50 -2.37
CA SER A 61 0.13 2.39 -2.36
C SER A 61 0.12 3.42 -3.49
N ASP A 62 -0.79 3.31 -4.48
CA ASP A 62 -0.92 4.24 -5.61
C ASP A 62 -1.40 5.61 -5.14
N SER A 63 -0.46 6.49 -4.84
CA SER A 63 -0.71 7.87 -4.39
C SER A 63 -0.62 8.91 -5.50
N LEU A 64 -0.06 8.53 -6.64
CA LEU A 64 0.09 9.41 -7.81
C LEU A 64 -1.09 9.31 -8.78
N GLY A 65 -2.04 8.40 -8.52
CA GLY A 65 -3.15 8.17 -9.42
C GLY A 65 -2.72 7.55 -10.76
N ARG A 66 -1.74 6.64 -10.76
CA ARG A 66 -1.23 6.05 -12.02
C ARG A 66 -2.29 5.26 -12.76
N MET A 67 -3.11 4.47 -12.07
CA MET A 67 -4.23 3.78 -12.70
C MET A 67 -5.29 4.79 -13.17
N PHE A 68 -5.53 5.87 -12.43
CA PHE A 68 -6.46 6.92 -12.78
C PHE A 68 -6.05 7.61 -14.09
N GLU A 69 -4.79 8.02 -14.23
CA GLU A 69 -4.25 8.60 -15.46
C GLU A 69 -4.25 7.59 -16.62
N LYS A 70 -3.82 6.36 -16.38
CA LYS A 70 -3.79 5.28 -17.36
C LYS A 70 -5.17 4.96 -17.96
N THR A 71 -6.22 5.12 -17.16
CA THR A 71 -7.60 4.87 -17.57
C THR A 71 -8.35 6.13 -18.01
N HIS A 72 -7.63 7.21 -18.27
CA HIS A 72 -8.22 8.51 -18.65
C HIS A 72 -9.28 8.99 -17.65
N HIS A 73 -8.94 8.89 -16.37
CA HIS A 73 -9.78 9.32 -15.24
C HIS A 73 -11.05 8.49 -14.99
N ILE A 74 -11.05 7.23 -15.46
CA ILE A 74 -12.20 6.33 -15.25
C ILE A 74 -12.07 5.53 -13.95
N LEU A 75 -10.86 5.14 -13.55
CA LEU A 75 -10.58 4.32 -12.38
C LEU A 75 -9.53 4.94 -11.46
N PRO A 76 -9.83 5.16 -10.20
CA PRO A 76 -11.12 5.08 -9.53
C PRO A 76 -11.98 6.34 -9.74
N SER A 77 -13.29 6.24 -9.43
CA SER A 77 -14.23 7.36 -9.60
C SER A 77 -13.99 8.52 -8.63
N TYR A 78 -14.29 9.75 -9.04
CA TYR A 78 -14.05 10.94 -8.21
C TYR A 78 -14.87 10.99 -6.91
N GLY A 79 -16.09 10.53 -6.90
CA GLY A 79 -17.02 10.77 -5.79
C GLY A 79 -16.78 9.89 -4.57
N GLN A 80 -16.03 8.81 -4.71
CA GLN A 80 -15.78 7.83 -3.65
C GLN A 80 -14.29 7.73 -3.31
N TYR A 81 -13.45 8.32 -4.15
CA TYR A 81 -12.00 8.21 -4.08
C TYR A 81 -11.35 9.57 -4.23
N PHE A 82 -10.29 9.79 -3.48
CA PHE A 82 -9.61 11.07 -3.42
C PHE A 82 -8.47 11.16 -4.45
N GLY A 83 -8.63 12.02 -5.45
CA GLY A 83 -7.55 12.39 -6.36
C GLY A 83 -6.86 11.21 -7.05
N GLY A 84 -7.61 10.23 -7.53
CA GLY A 84 -7.08 9.04 -8.22
C GLY A 84 -6.51 7.96 -7.29
N ARG A 85 -6.58 8.14 -5.97
CA ARG A 85 -6.20 7.12 -4.99
C ARG A 85 -7.36 6.15 -4.78
N PHE A 86 -7.06 4.91 -4.40
CA PHE A 86 -8.08 3.91 -4.05
C PHE A 86 -8.46 4.00 -2.57
N THR A 87 -8.72 5.19 -2.10
CA THR A 87 -9.17 5.49 -0.73
C THR A 87 -9.86 6.86 -0.72
N ASN A 88 -10.52 7.22 0.40
CA ASN A 88 -11.22 8.47 0.57
C ASN A 88 -10.32 9.67 0.97
N GLY A 89 -9.02 9.50 0.94
CA GLY A 89 -8.05 10.54 1.27
C GLY A 89 -6.63 10.14 0.89
N PHE A 90 -5.64 10.48 1.72
CA PHE A 90 -4.24 10.16 1.49
C PHE A 90 -3.92 8.69 1.82
N THR A 91 -2.89 8.15 1.13
CA THR A 91 -2.39 6.80 1.37
C THR A 91 -1.33 6.78 2.46
N TRP A 92 -1.02 5.59 2.98
CA TRP A 92 0.04 5.38 3.96
C TRP A 92 1.42 5.81 3.46
N THR A 93 1.68 5.74 2.14
CA THR A 93 2.95 6.16 1.53
C THR A 93 3.17 7.66 1.67
N GLU A 94 2.10 8.44 1.52
CA GLU A 94 2.12 9.88 1.69
C GLU A 94 2.30 10.27 3.16
N PHE A 95 1.56 9.63 4.06
CA PHE A 95 1.73 9.85 5.49
C PHE A 95 3.16 9.52 5.94
N LEU A 96 3.68 8.35 5.59
CA LEU A 96 5.01 7.91 6.00
C LEU A 96 6.11 8.86 5.50
N SER A 97 5.98 9.37 4.27
CA SER A 97 6.94 10.28 3.64
C SER A 97 6.85 11.71 4.18
N SER A 98 5.72 12.08 4.76
CA SER A 98 5.45 13.45 5.21
C SER A 98 6.40 13.91 6.31
N PRO A 99 6.59 15.24 6.49
CA PRO A 99 7.42 15.79 7.57
C PRO A 99 6.95 15.42 8.97
N HIS A 100 5.67 15.07 9.14
CA HIS A 100 5.11 14.63 10.41
C HIS A 100 5.60 13.22 10.82
N PHE A 101 6.00 12.42 9.85
CA PHE A 101 6.57 11.09 10.03
C PHE A 101 8.07 11.10 9.71
N LEU A 102 8.49 10.48 8.63
CA LEU A 102 9.91 10.32 8.32
C LEU A 102 10.52 11.53 7.62
N GLY A 103 9.72 12.42 7.03
CA GLY A 103 10.19 13.62 6.36
C GLY A 103 11.17 13.37 5.22
N LYS A 104 10.92 12.32 4.42
CA LYS A 104 11.77 11.90 3.30
C LYS A 104 11.07 12.16 1.97
N GLU A 105 11.88 12.34 0.93
CA GLU A 105 11.35 12.39 -0.42
C GLU A 105 10.65 11.09 -0.79
N MET A 106 9.53 11.18 -1.52
CA MET A 106 8.78 10.03 -2.00
C MET A 106 8.98 9.85 -3.49
N LEU A 107 9.41 8.64 -3.88
CA LEU A 107 9.35 8.15 -5.25
C LEU A 107 8.42 6.94 -5.27
N ASN A 108 7.33 7.01 -6.02
CA ASN A 108 6.28 6.01 -5.96
C ASN A 108 5.98 5.41 -7.33
N PHE A 109 6.27 4.13 -7.52
CA PHE A 109 5.97 3.35 -8.72
C PHE A 109 4.67 2.55 -8.62
N ALA A 110 4.01 2.56 -7.46
CA ALA A 110 2.78 1.82 -7.25
C ALA A 110 1.68 2.26 -8.23
N GLU A 111 0.99 1.28 -8.78
CA GLU A 111 -0.13 1.47 -9.71
C GLU A 111 -1.29 0.56 -9.31
N GLY A 112 -2.49 1.09 -9.26
CA GLY A 112 -3.70 0.32 -8.99
C GLY A 112 -3.81 -0.93 -9.87
N GLY A 113 -4.20 -2.05 -9.28
CA GLY A 113 -4.32 -3.33 -9.99
C GLY A 113 -3.01 -4.10 -10.18
N SER A 114 -1.86 -3.55 -9.81
CA SER A 114 -0.56 -4.21 -10.01
C SER A 114 -0.48 -5.55 -9.30
N THR A 115 0.18 -6.51 -9.95
CA THR A 115 0.44 -7.85 -9.44
C THR A 115 1.89 -8.02 -9.01
N SER A 116 2.15 -8.98 -8.14
CA SER A 116 3.50 -9.38 -7.77
C SER A 116 4.20 -10.06 -8.95
N ALA A 117 3.56 -11.05 -9.56
CA ALA A 117 4.09 -11.78 -10.70
C ALA A 117 3.72 -11.13 -12.04
N SER A 118 4.50 -11.45 -13.07
CA SER A 118 4.20 -11.10 -14.47
C SER A 118 3.34 -12.17 -15.12
N TYR A 119 2.30 -11.75 -15.84
CA TYR A 119 1.40 -12.66 -16.56
C TYR A 119 1.50 -12.43 -18.06
N SER A 120 1.41 -13.51 -18.84
CA SER A 120 1.67 -13.49 -20.29
C SER A 120 0.55 -12.80 -21.09
N CYS A 121 0.89 -12.41 -22.32
CA CYS A 121 0.03 -11.73 -23.31
C CYS A 121 -1.28 -12.44 -23.67
N PHE A 122 -1.53 -13.64 -23.21
CA PHE A 122 -2.84 -14.31 -23.35
C PHE A 122 -3.84 -13.90 -22.25
N ASN A 123 -3.42 -13.07 -21.33
CA ASN A 123 -4.28 -12.50 -20.28
C ASN A 123 -4.33 -10.98 -20.47
N CYS A 124 -5.38 -10.48 -21.11
CA CYS A 124 -5.52 -9.04 -21.40
C CYS A 124 -5.47 -8.17 -20.14
N ILE A 125 -5.95 -8.66 -19.00
CA ILE A 125 -5.87 -7.94 -17.72
C ILE A 125 -4.42 -7.93 -17.24
N GLY A 126 -3.72 -9.05 -17.30
CA GLY A 126 -2.31 -9.15 -16.90
C GLY A 126 -1.38 -8.29 -17.75
N ASP A 127 -1.71 -8.07 -19.05
CA ASP A 127 -0.97 -7.16 -19.91
C ASP A 127 -1.26 -5.69 -19.60
N PHE A 128 -2.49 -5.38 -19.21
CA PHE A 128 -2.92 -4.02 -18.90
C PHE A 128 -2.39 -3.53 -17.58
N VAL A 129 -2.45 -4.34 -16.50
CA VAL A 129 -1.98 -3.96 -15.17
C VAL A 129 -0.46 -3.97 -15.09
N SER A 130 0.10 -3.15 -14.23
CA SER A 130 1.53 -3.19 -13.93
C SER A 130 1.88 -4.41 -13.06
N ASN A 131 3.16 -4.62 -12.81
CA ASN A 131 3.67 -5.67 -11.93
C ASN A 131 5.03 -5.27 -11.35
N THR A 132 5.56 -6.06 -10.43
CA THR A 132 6.84 -5.75 -9.76
C THR A 132 7.97 -5.56 -10.76
N ASP A 133 8.09 -6.44 -11.77
CA ASP A 133 9.16 -6.36 -12.78
C ASP A 133 9.12 -5.05 -13.58
N ARG A 134 7.93 -4.62 -14.01
CA ARG A 134 7.76 -3.35 -14.75
C ARG A 134 8.09 -2.14 -13.88
N GLN A 135 7.68 -2.15 -12.61
CA GLN A 135 7.97 -1.06 -11.69
C GLN A 135 9.47 -0.97 -11.38
N VAL A 136 10.10 -2.10 -11.12
CA VAL A 136 11.55 -2.18 -10.87
C VAL A 136 12.34 -1.77 -12.12
N ALA A 137 11.91 -2.17 -13.32
CA ALA A 137 12.57 -1.78 -14.58
C ALA A 137 12.55 -0.26 -14.83
N SER A 138 11.58 0.46 -14.27
CA SER A 138 11.47 1.92 -14.40
C SER A 138 12.30 2.68 -13.35
N TYR A 139 12.88 1.98 -12.40
CA TYR A 139 13.58 2.56 -11.27
C TYR A 139 15.11 2.56 -11.46
N THR A 140 15.74 3.66 -11.12
CA THR A 140 17.21 3.76 -11.05
C THR A 140 17.66 3.66 -9.59
N PRO A 141 18.30 2.56 -9.19
CA PRO A 141 18.73 2.33 -7.81
C PRO A 141 19.70 3.36 -7.27
N SER A 142 19.55 3.70 -5.99
CA SER A 142 20.49 4.52 -5.22
C SER A 142 20.74 3.91 -3.84
N HIS A 143 21.96 4.04 -3.34
CA HIS A 143 22.32 3.57 -2.00
C HIS A 143 21.68 4.38 -0.87
N GLN A 144 21.15 5.57 -1.17
CA GLN A 144 20.44 6.44 -0.24
C GLN A 144 18.92 6.19 -0.22
N ASP A 145 18.46 5.19 -0.94
CA ASP A 145 17.03 4.83 -0.98
C ASP A 145 16.70 3.74 0.03
N LEU A 146 15.48 3.84 0.59
CA LEU A 146 14.77 2.74 1.21
C LEU A 146 13.71 2.26 0.22
N ALA A 147 13.92 1.09 -0.38
CA ALA A 147 12.95 0.47 -1.27
C ALA A 147 11.92 -0.32 -0.46
N ILE A 148 10.64 -0.06 -0.70
CA ILE A 148 9.51 -0.63 0.06
C ILE A 148 8.57 -1.33 -0.91
N PHE A 149 8.30 -2.62 -0.67
CA PHE A 149 7.48 -3.47 -1.52
C PHE A 149 6.22 -3.92 -0.78
N LEU A 150 5.06 -3.67 -1.39
CA LEU A 150 3.76 -4.20 -0.95
C LEU A 150 2.95 -4.60 -2.18
N LEU A 151 3.06 -5.87 -2.59
CA LEU A 151 2.40 -6.46 -3.76
C LEU A 151 1.99 -7.91 -3.46
N GLY A 152 1.05 -8.43 -4.25
CA GLY A 152 0.62 -9.82 -4.23
C GLY A 152 -0.89 -10.01 -4.08
N ALA A 153 -1.60 -9.04 -3.53
CA ALA A 153 -3.05 -9.16 -3.31
C ALA A 153 -3.83 -9.37 -4.62
N ASN A 154 -3.47 -8.65 -5.69
CA ASN A 154 -4.17 -8.71 -6.97
C ASN A 154 -3.92 -10.01 -7.73
N ASP A 155 -2.81 -10.69 -7.50
CA ASP A 155 -2.57 -12.03 -8.05
C ASP A 155 -3.71 -12.98 -7.64
N TYR A 156 -4.13 -12.93 -6.38
CA TYR A 156 -5.17 -13.79 -5.82
C TYR A 156 -6.58 -13.23 -6.02
N MET A 157 -6.81 -11.96 -5.71
CA MET A 157 -8.15 -11.37 -5.73
C MET A 157 -8.63 -10.95 -7.11
N THR A 158 -7.73 -10.42 -7.97
CA THR A 158 -8.09 -9.87 -9.28
C THR A 158 -7.88 -10.89 -10.39
N LEU A 159 -6.75 -11.60 -10.39
CA LEU A 159 -6.41 -12.57 -11.42
C LEU A 159 -6.73 -14.02 -11.02
N HIS A 160 -7.20 -14.25 -9.78
CA HIS A 160 -7.59 -15.56 -9.25
C HIS A 160 -6.52 -16.65 -9.46
N LYS A 161 -5.24 -16.25 -9.26
CA LYS A 161 -4.11 -17.18 -9.33
C LYS A 161 -4.00 -17.94 -8.01
N ASP A 162 -3.48 -19.16 -8.08
CA ASP A 162 -3.31 -20.07 -6.95
C ASP A 162 -1.86 -20.53 -6.76
N ASN A 163 -0.98 -20.19 -7.69
CA ASN A 163 0.44 -20.54 -7.62
C ASN A 163 1.22 -19.54 -6.74
N VAL A 164 1.10 -19.69 -5.42
CA VAL A 164 1.76 -18.85 -4.42
C VAL A 164 3.29 -18.84 -4.61
N ILE A 165 3.88 -19.96 -4.97
CA ILE A 165 5.33 -20.08 -5.17
C ILE A 165 5.76 -19.13 -6.29
N MET A 166 5.13 -19.19 -7.45
CA MET A 166 5.46 -18.34 -8.59
C MET A 166 5.27 -16.84 -8.23
N VAL A 167 4.19 -16.51 -7.53
CA VAL A 167 3.89 -15.12 -7.14
C VAL A 167 4.99 -14.55 -6.25
N VAL A 168 5.45 -15.31 -5.26
CA VAL A 168 6.48 -14.88 -4.32
C VAL A 168 7.86 -14.88 -4.95
N GLU A 169 8.24 -15.95 -5.66
CA GLU A 169 9.57 -16.05 -6.27
C GLU A 169 9.83 -14.94 -7.28
N GLN A 170 8.87 -14.59 -8.13
CA GLN A 170 9.04 -13.49 -9.06
C GLN A 170 9.23 -12.14 -8.37
N GLN A 171 8.53 -11.88 -7.28
CA GLN A 171 8.76 -10.67 -6.47
C GLN A 171 10.17 -10.65 -5.88
N ILE A 172 10.62 -11.78 -5.34
CA ILE A 172 11.97 -11.90 -4.77
C ILE A 172 13.04 -11.68 -5.84
N ASP A 173 12.88 -12.25 -7.04
CA ASP A 173 13.80 -12.03 -8.16
C ASP A 173 13.90 -10.53 -8.52
N ASP A 174 12.77 -9.83 -8.52
CA ASP A 174 12.73 -8.40 -8.81
C ASP A 174 13.36 -7.56 -7.68
N ILE A 175 13.15 -7.94 -6.43
CA ILE A 175 13.85 -7.33 -5.28
C ILE A 175 15.36 -7.53 -5.40
N GLU A 176 15.81 -8.72 -5.78
CA GLU A 176 17.22 -9.01 -5.95
C GLU A 176 17.87 -8.18 -7.06
N LYS A 177 17.12 -7.84 -8.14
CA LYS A 177 17.61 -6.94 -9.20
C LYS A 177 18.00 -5.57 -8.63
N ILE A 178 17.18 -4.98 -7.78
CA ILE A 178 17.51 -3.65 -7.21
C ILE A 178 18.61 -3.70 -6.16
N ILE A 179 18.71 -4.78 -5.38
CA ILE A 179 19.81 -5.01 -4.45
C ILE A 179 21.13 -5.07 -5.23
N SER A 180 21.17 -5.87 -6.28
CA SER A 180 22.32 -5.98 -7.18
C SER A 180 22.63 -4.67 -7.92
N GLY A 181 21.62 -3.84 -8.11
CA GLY A 181 21.73 -2.50 -8.72
C GLY A 181 22.24 -1.42 -7.77
N GLY A 182 22.42 -1.70 -6.48
CA GLY A 182 23.04 -0.78 -5.52
C GLY A 182 22.12 -0.25 -4.41
N VAL A 183 20.90 -0.75 -4.28
CA VAL A 183 20.02 -0.43 -3.13
C VAL A 183 20.51 -1.19 -1.90
N ASN A 184 20.76 -0.48 -0.81
CA ASN A 184 21.27 -1.06 0.42
C ASN A 184 20.17 -1.37 1.46
N ASN A 185 19.02 -0.71 1.36
CA ASN A 185 17.95 -0.79 2.36
C ASN A 185 16.65 -1.21 1.68
N VAL A 186 16.09 -2.33 2.11
CA VAL A 186 14.87 -2.89 1.53
C VAL A 186 13.91 -3.31 2.64
N LEU A 187 12.66 -2.88 2.53
CA LEU A 187 11.54 -3.33 3.35
C LEU A 187 10.56 -4.11 2.49
N VAL A 188 10.41 -5.38 2.78
CA VAL A 188 9.47 -6.27 2.10
C VAL A 188 8.27 -6.50 3.00
N MET A 189 7.10 -6.12 2.55
CA MET A 189 5.87 -6.20 3.34
C MET A 189 5.03 -7.39 2.89
N GLY A 190 4.59 -8.19 3.85
CA GLY A 190 3.56 -9.19 3.61
C GLY A 190 2.24 -8.55 3.18
N ILE A 191 1.36 -9.31 2.57
CA ILE A 191 0.01 -8.83 2.23
C ILE A 191 -0.91 -8.90 3.45
N PRO A 192 -1.96 -8.06 3.53
CA PRO A 192 -3.01 -8.23 4.51
C PRO A 192 -3.70 -9.60 4.38
N ASP A 193 -4.37 -10.06 5.43
CA ASP A 193 -5.26 -11.23 5.32
C ASP A 193 -6.47 -10.85 4.45
N LEU A 194 -6.47 -11.30 3.20
CA LEU A 194 -7.47 -10.93 2.20
C LEU A 194 -8.88 -11.42 2.55
N SER A 195 -8.98 -12.44 3.40
CA SER A 195 -10.26 -12.97 3.89
C SER A 195 -10.98 -12.03 4.85
N LEU A 196 -10.28 -11.02 5.39
CA LEU A 196 -10.82 -10.04 6.33
C LEU A 196 -11.40 -8.81 5.63
N THR A 197 -11.18 -8.63 4.34
CA THR A 197 -11.85 -7.59 3.55
C THR A 197 -13.36 -7.85 3.45
N PRO A 198 -14.21 -6.84 3.26
CA PRO A 198 -15.63 -7.07 3.00
C PRO A 198 -15.87 -8.05 1.83
N TYR A 199 -15.10 -7.95 0.75
CA TYR A 199 -15.14 -8.91 -0.35
C TYR A 199 -14.82 -10.34 0.15
N GLY A 200 -13.71 -10.52 0.84
CA GLY A 200 -13.29 -11.82 1.33
C GLY A 200 -14.28 -12.44 2.32
N LYS A 201 -14.84 -11.63 3.22
CA LYS A 201 -15.80 -12.09 4.24
C LYS A 201 -17.09 -12.65 3.65
N HIS A 202 -17.56 -12.06 2.55
CA HIS A 202 -18.82 -12.42 1.90
C HIS A 202 -18.65 -13.30 0.66
N SER A 203 -17.42 -13.64 0.30
CA SER A 203 -17.09 -14.50 -0.84
C SER A 203 -17.10 -15.98 -0.47
N ASP A 204 -17.49 -16.83 -1.42
CA ASP A 204 -17.30 -18.27 -1.34
C ASP A 204 -15.81 -18.66 -1.31
N GLU A 205 -14.93 -17.75 -1.73
CA GLU A 205 -13.46 -17.92 -1.72
C GLU A 205 -12.81 -17.55 -0.39
N LYS A 206 -13.56 -17.17 0.65
CA LYS A 206 -13.02 -16.71 1.95
C LYS A 206 -11.91 -17.60 2.50
N ARG A 207 -12.13 -18.92 2.52
CA ARG A 207 -11.14 -19.87 3.01
C ARG A 207 -9.89 -19.90 2.13
N LYS A 208 -10.07 -19.90 0.82
CA LYS A 208 -8.98 -19.90 -0.16
C LYS A 208 -8.13 -18.63 0.00
N LEU A 209 -8.75 -17.45 0.06
CA LEU A 209 -8.06 -16.19 0.25
C LEU A 209 -7.27 -16.13 1.56
N LYS A 210 -7.82 -16.71 2.64
CA LYS A 210 -7.11 -16.85 3.92
C LYS A 210 -5.87 -17.73 3.79
N ASP A 211 -6.05 -18.91 3.22
CA ASP A 211 -4.96 -19.90 3.08
C ASP A 211 -3.85 -19.35 2.15
N GLU A 212 -4.22 -18.68 1.06
CA GLU A 212 -3.28 -18.02 0.14
C GLU A 212 -2.52 -16.88 0.83
N SER A 213 -3.20 -16.02 1.61
CA SER A 213 -2.55 -14.94 2.35
C SER A 213 -1.52 -15.45 3.34
N ILE A 214 -1.86 -16.49 4.09
CA ILE A 214 -0.96 -17.14 5.05
C ILE A 214 0.24 -17.76 4.33
N ALA A 215 0.00 -18.54 3.27
CA ALA A 215 1.05 -19.21 2.52
C ALA A 215 1.99 -18.20 1.84
N HIS A 216 1.44 -17.14 1.22
CA HIS A 216 2.19 -16.06 0.61
C HIS A 216 3.15 -15.41 1.61
N ASN A 217 2.62 -14.99 2.75
CA ASN A 217 3.40 -14.28 3.76
C ASN A 217 4.48 -15.18 4.39
N ALA A 218 4.18 -16.45 4.65
CA ALA A 218 5.14 -17.40 5.19
C ALA A 218 6.31 -17.63 4.21
N LEU A 219 6.00 -17.84 2.93
CA LEU A 219 7.02 -18.06 1.90
C LEU A 219 7.84 -16.78 1.64
N LEU A 220 7.17 -15.62 1.56
CA LEU A 220 7.84 -14.34 1.37
C LEU A 220 8.83 -14.05 2.51
N LYS A 221 8.42 -14.28 3.75
CA LYS A 221 9.28 -14.13 4.92
C LYS A 221 10.50 -15.03 4.86
N THR A 222 10.31 -16.32 4.52
CA THR A 222 11.42 -17.27 4.37
C THR A 222 12.41 -16.80 3.30
N ASN A 223 11.93 -16.39 2.14
CA ASN A 223 12.78 -15.92 1.05
C ASN A 223 13.49 -14.59 1.38
N VAL A 224 12.88 -13.72 2.19
CA VAL A 224 13.54 -12.52 2.69
C VAL A 224 14.68 -12.88 3.64
N GLU A 225 14.53 -13.88 4.51
CA GLU A 225 15.63 -14.34 5.37
C GLU A 225 16.78 -14.93 4.52
N GLU A 226 16.49 -15.67 3.46
CA GLU A 226 17.49 -16.16 2.52
C GLU A 226 18.22 -15.00 1.81
N LEU A 227 17.51 -13.94 1.41
CA LEU A 227 18.15 -12.74 0.87
C LEU A 227 19.08 -12.06 1.87
N LYS A 228 18.72 -12.00 3.15
CA LYS A 228 19.60 -11.46 4.21
C LYS A 228 20.90 -12.25 4.34
N GLU A 229 20.80 -13.57 4.27
CA GLU A 229 21.98 -14.44 4.31
C GLU A 229 22.87 -14.25 3.08
N LYS A 230 22.25 -14.10 1.90
CA LYS A 230 22.94 -13.90 0.63
C LYS A 230 23.62 -12.52 0.53
N TYR A 231 22.99 -11.50 1.12
CA TYR A 231 23.44 -10.11 1.07
C TYR A 231 23.67 -9.52 2.48
N PRO A 232 24.65 -10.05 3.25
CA PRO A 232 24.81 -9.69 4.66
C PRO A 232 25.24 -8.23 4.91
N GLN A 233 25.66 -7.51 3.88
CA GLN A 233 26.02 -6.10 3.96
C GLN A 233 24.81 -5.16 3.73
N HIS A 234 23.67 -5.72 3.34
CA HIS A 234 22.44 -4.97 3.08
C HIS A 234 21.50 -5.05 4.28
N LYS A 235 20.70 -4.00 4.45
CA LYS A 235 19.63 -3.98 5.46
C LYS A 235 18.33 -4.39 4.79
N ILE A 236 17.97 -5.65 4.91
CA ILE A 236 16.75 -6.23 4.33
C ILE A 236 15.84 -6.65 5.48
N CYS A 237 14.60 -6.17 5.49
CA CYS A 237 13.63 -6.47 6.54
C CYS A 237 12.33 -6.97 5.95
N TYR A 238 11.69 -7.90 6.65
CA TYR A 238 10.31 -8.31 6.41
C TYR A 238 9.39 -7.63 7.41
N TYR A 239 8.19 -7.22 6.97
CA TYR A 239 7.17 -6.63 7.82
C TYR A 239 5.87 -7.43 7.80
N GLU A 240 5.34 -7.71 8.98
CA GLU A 240 4.11 -8.48 9.20
C GLU A 240 2.86 -7.60 8.99
N THR A 241 2.56 -7.28 7.74
CA THR A 241 1.41 -6.44 7.37
C THR A 241 0.09 -6.98 7.86
N ALA A 242 -0.11 -8.30 7.79
CA ALA A 242 -1.33 -8.96 8.24
C ALA A 242 -1.59 -8.75 9.74
N ASP A 243 -0.54 -8.81 10.56
CA ASP A 243 -0.67 -8.58 12.01
C ASP A 243 -0.93 -7.12 12.33
N ALA A 244 -0.24 -6.20 11.65
CA ALA A 244 -0.51 -4.76 11.78
C ALA A 244 -1.96 -4.42 11.44
N PHE A 245 -2.48 -5.00 10.37
CA PHE A 245 -3.87 -4.78 9.94
C PHE A 245 -4.88 -5.32 10.95
N LYS A 246 -4.63 -6.49 11.56
CA LYS A 246 -5.47 -7.04 12.64
C LYS A 246 -5.51 -6.11 13.84
N VAL A 247 -4.37 -5.57 14.26
CA VAL A 247 -4.29 -4.58 15.36
C VAL A 247 -5.12 -3.35 15.05
N ILE A 248 -5.05 -2.82 13.84
CA ILE A 248 -5.83 -1.66 13.41
C ILE A 248 -7.34 -1.99 13.43
N MET A 249 -7.75 -3.15 12.93
CA MET A 249 -9.15 -3.57 12.93
C MET A 249 -9.70 -3.75 14.34
N GLU A 250 -8.90 -4.32 15.24
CA GLU A 250 -9.28 -4.49 16.66
C GLU A 250 -9.45 -3.14 17.34
N ALA A 251 -8.50 -2.22 17.17
CA ALA A 251 -8.59 -0.87 17.69
C ALA A 251 -9.83 -0.12 17.13
N ALA A 252 -10.12 -0.26 15.85
CA ALA A 252 -11.29 0.32 15.21
C ALA A 252 -12.60 -0.23 15.80
N SER A 253 -12.67 -1.54 16.00
CA SER A 253 -13.82 -2.20 16.64
C SER A 253 -14.03 -1.69 18.06
N ASN A 254 -12.97 -1.50 18.84
CA ASN A 254 -13.03 -1.01 20.22
C ASN A 254 -13.62 0.40 20.33
N ILE A 255 -13.49 1.23 19.33
CA ILE A 255 -14.07 2.59 19.28
C ILE A 255 -15.35 2.67 18.46
N GLY A 256 -15.91 1.53 18.05
CA GLY A 256 -17.23 1.44 17.42
C GLY A 256 -17.25 1.72 15.91
N TYR A 257 -16.10 1.63 15.22
CA TYR A 257 -16.04 1.72 13.76
C TYR A 257 -16.61 0.46 13.11
N ASP A 258 -17.20 0.61 11.93
CA ASP A 258 -17.64 -0.54 11.13
C ASP A 258 -16.41 -1.23 10.51
N THR A 259 -16.20 -2.49 10.90
CA THR A 259 -15.12 -3.35 10.41
C THR A 259 -15.59 -4.39 9.38
N GLU A 260 -16.89 -4.46 9.13
CA GLU A 260 -17.51 -5.52 8.32
C GLU A 260 -17.95 -5.04 6.94
N ASN A 261 -18.46 -3.81 6.86
CA ASN A 261 -19.07 -3.28 5.67
C ASN A 261 -18.21 -2.22 5.01
N PRO A 262 -18.27 -2.08 3.68
CA PRO A 262 -17.67 -0.94 3.00
C PRO A 262 -18.48 0.33 3.22
N TYR A 263 -17.77 1.47 3.28
CA TYR A 263 -18.42 2.79 3.35
C TYR A 263 -19.16 3.11 2.06
N THR A 264 -18.61 2.73 0.90
CA THR A 264 -19.22 2.97 -0.41
C THR A 264 -19.58 1.67 -1.12
N HIS A 265 -20.68 1.70 -1.89
CA HIS A 265 -21.21 0.53 -2.61
C HIS A 265 -21.24 0.72 -4.13
N HIS A 266 -20.72 1.82 -4.66
CA HIS A 266 -20.92 2.21 -6.06
C HIS A 266 -19.87 1.65 -7.04
N GLY A 267 -18.87 0.91 -6.55
CA GLY A 267 -17.77 0.35 -7.38
C GLY A 267 -16.73 1.40 -7.80
N TYR A 268 -15.78 0.99 -8.63
CA TYR A 268 -14.60 1.80 -8.96
C TYR A 268 -14.79 2.74 -10.15
N VAL A 269 -15.71 2.40 -11.05
CA VAL A 269 -15.85 3.07 -12.35
C VAL A 269 -16.64 4.36 -12.22
N HIS A 270 -16.10 5.45 -12.75
CA HIS A 270 -16.84 6.70 -12.88
C HIS A 270 -17.95 6.54 -13.94
N VAL A 271 -19.17 6.81 -13.55
CA VAL A 271 -20.35 6.83 -14.46
C VAL A 271 -20.67 8.28 -14.80
N PRO A 272 -20.48 8.71 -16.07
CA PRO A 272 -20.79 10.09 -16.47
C PRO A 272 -22.24 10.45 -16.15
N GLY A 273 -22.45 11.60 -15.49
CA GLY A 273 -23.77 12.09 -15.09
C GLY A 273 -24.32 11.52 -13.79
N ALA A 274 -23.63 10.57 -13.14
CA ALA A 274 -23.95 10.18 -11.78
C ALA A 274 -23.61 11.33 -10.83
N LYS A 275 -24.45 11.53 -9.80
CA LYS A 275 -24.09 12.46 -8.72
C LYS A 275 -22.98 11.81 -7.91
N ASP A 276 -21.85 12.50 -7.82
CA ASP A 276 -20.77 12.08 -6.93
C ASP A 276 -21.24 12.22 -5.48
N PRO A 277 -21.17 11.14 -4.67
CA PRO A 277 -21.38 11.29 -3.23
C PRO A 277 -20.33 12.25 -2.67
N GLN A 278 -20.72 13.01 -1.67
CA GLN A 278 -19.77 13.89 -0.98
C GLN A 278 -18.73 12.99 -0.27
N LEU A 279 -17.46 13.24 -0.55
CA LEU A 279 -16.36 12.50 0.07
C LEU A 279 -16.29 12.85 1.56
N ASP A 280 -16.42 11.84 2.42
CA ASP A 280 -16.19 11.97 3.86
C ASP A 280 -14.81 11.38 4.19
N ILE A 281 -13.96 12.15 4.85
CA ILE A 281 -12.62 11.73 5.23
C ILE A 281 -12.57 10.91 6.53
N CYS A 282 -13.65 10.93 7.31
CA CYS A 282 -13.78 10.23 8.59
C CYS A 282 -15.13 9.52 8.76
N PRO A 283 -15.47 8.58 7.87
CA PRO A 283 -16.79 7.94 7.89
C PRO A 283 -16.99 6.95 9.05
N GLN A 284 -15.97 6.71 9.89
CA GLN A 284 -15.93 5.69 10.94
C GLN A 284 -16.08 4.25 10.42
N TYR A 285 -15.50 3.97 9.27
CA TYR A 285 -15.38 2.67 8.62
C TYR A 285 -13.91 2.30 8.45
N VAL A 286 -13.60 1.01 8.56
CA VAL A 286 -12.27 0.49 8.23
C VAL A 286 -12.07 0.45 6.72
N PHE A 287 -13.09 0.07 5.97
CA PHE A 287 -13.03 -0.07 4.51
C PHE A 287 -13.81 1.02 3.78
N ASN A 288 -13.14 1.65 2.81
CA ASN A 288 -13.77 2.60 1.91
C ASN A 288 -14.65 1.89 0.87
N ASP A 289 -14.21 0.77 0.36
CA ASP A 289 -14.93 -0.10 -0.56
C ASP A 289 -14.79 -1.58 -0.14
N LEU A 290 -15.10 -2.52 -1.03
CA LEU A 290 -15.06 -3.95 -0.72
C LEU A 290 -13.67 -4.50 -0.36
N VAL A 291 -12.58 -3.80 -0.73
CA VAL A 291 -11.22 -4.29 -0.54
C VAL A 291 -10.25 -3.23 -0.01
N HIS A 292 -10.50 -1.94 -0.24
CA HIS A 292 -9.57 -0.87 0.08
C HIS A 292 -9.92 -0.20 1.42
N PRO A 293 -8.92 0.04 2.28
CA PRO A 293 -9.13 0.72 3.55
C PRO A 293 -9.39 2.23 3.38
N THR A 294 -9.96 2.84 4.41
CA THR A 294 -10.13 4.28 4.52
C THR A 294 -8.81 4.99 4.84
N GLN A 295 -8.78 6.32 4.67
CA GLN A 295 -7.63 7.15 5.01
C GLN A 295 -7.17 6.98 6.46
N GLU A 296 -8.10 6.85 7.42
CA GLU A 296 -7.72 6.66 8.82
C GLU A 296 -6.91 5.37 9.02
N VAL A 297 -7.25 4.30 8.32
CA VAL A 297 -6.49 3.05 8.35
C VAL A 297 -5.12 3.23 7.70
N HIS A 298 -5.03 3.94 6.58
CA HIS A 298 -3.75 4.30 5.97
C HIS A 298 -2.86 5.09 6.93
N HIS A 299 -3.43 6.05 7.65
CA HIS A 299 -2.71 6.83 8.66
C HIS A 299 -2.20 5.93 9.80
N CYS A 300 -3.03 5.06 10.34
CA CYS A 300 -2.64 4.10 11.37
C CYS A 300 -1.55 3.14 10.88
N PHE A 301 -1.62 2.72 9.63
CA PHE A 301 -0.61 1.86 9.03
C PHE A 301 0.76 2.56 8.97
N ALA A 302 0.79 3.84 8.59
CA ALA A 302 2.01 4.64 8.65
C ALA A 302 2.54 4.78 10.08
N ILE A 303 1.67 5.00 11.07
CA ILE A 303 2.06 5.04 12.50
C ILE A 303 2.72 3.74 12.93
N MET A 304 2.20 2.60 12.51
CA MET A 304 2.75 1.29 12.90
C MET A 304 4.08 0.97 12.21
N LEU A 305 4.35 1.58 11.06
CA LEU A 305 5.61 1.42 10.32
C LEU A 305 6.74 2.34 10.84
N GLU A 306 6.41 3.47 11.43
CA GLU A 306 7.36 4.43 12.02
C GLU A 306 8.04 3.86 13.26
#